data_d96b94e9dceb277b7cb05621fc5adc76
#
_entry.id   d96b94e9dceb277b7cb05621fc5adc76
#
_cell.length_a   1.000
_cell.length_b   1.000
_cell.length_c   1.000
_cell.angle_alpha   90.00
_cell.angle_beta   90.00
_cell.angle_gamma   90.00
#
_symmetry.space_group_name_H-M   'P 1'
#
loop_
_entity.id
_entity.type
_entity.pdbx_description
1 polymer ?
#
loop_
_entity_poly.entity_id
_entity_poly.type
_entity_poly.pdbx_seq_one_letter_code
_entity_poly.pdbx_strand_id
1 'polypeptide(L)'
;MGLHRNNSSFNRTFNPIEAETRKRVFWTIRKMDIYVGAMLGLPQTLSEEDIDQEYPIEVDDEYITEEGVFPMPEGTTPLTTVFNAHSRLVELLIKIVRNVYPIRAKNVQSNMDRSYTVPFSVIRDIEKDLETWKSNLPAGLDPCNNSNPKLIR
;
A
#
# COMPACT_ATOMS: atom_id res chain seq x y z
N MET A 1 2.87 12.07 17.73
CA MET A 1 3.44 12.25 16.38
C MET A 1 2.41 12.13 15.26
N GLY A 2 1.39 11.30 15.37
CA GLY A 2 0.23 11.26 14.43
C GLY A 2 0.59 11.07 12.95
N LEU A 3 1.57 10.21 12.63
CA LEU A 3 2.00 9.97 11.24
C LEU A 3 0.91 9.34 10.36
N HIS A 4 -0.04 8.62 10.98
CA HIS A 4 -1.17 7.97 10.31
C HIS A 4 -2.27 8.96 9.88
N ARG A 5 -2.17 10.22 10.33
CA ARG A 5 -3.15 11.28 10.05
C ARG A 5 -2.64 12.25 9.02
N ASN A 6 -3.56 12.74 8.18
CA ASN A 6 -3.26 13.78 7.22
C ASN A 6 -2.92 15.10 7.95
N ASN A 7 -2.04 15.88 7.34
CA ASN A 7 -1.58 17.18 7.86
C ASN A 7 -2.71 18.19 8.07
N SER A 8 -3.77 18.13 7.28
CA SER A 8 -4.96 18.97 7.43
C SER A 8 -5.65 18.83 8.81
N SER A 9 -5.45 17.70 9.47
CA SER A 9 -6.00 17.43 10.81
C SER A 9 -5.23 18.11 11.95
N PHE A 10 -4.10 18.72 11.66
CA PHE A 10 -3.27 19.42 12.63
C PHE A 10 -3.18 20.91 12.30
N ASN A 11 -3.32 21.78 13.30
CA ASN A 11 -3.10 23.23 13.18
C ASN A 11 -1.61 23.59 12.90
N ARG A 12 -0.82 22.67 12.36
CA ARG A 12 0.59 22.86 12.06
C ARG A 12 0.80 22.71 10.56
N THR A 13 1.26 23.78 9.96
CA THR A 13 1.72 23.77 8.56
C THR A 13 3.12 23.18 8.50
N PHE A 14 3.27 22.10 7.76
CA PHE A 14 4.56 21.51 7.40
C PHE A 14 4.99 22.08 6.04
N ASN A 15 6.28 22.25 5.84
CA ASN A 15 6.79 22.52 4.51
C ASN A 15 6.62 21.26 3.61
N PRO A 16 6.68 21.38 2.28
CA PRO A 16 6.45 20.23 1.38
C PRO A 16 7.41 19.07 1.63
N ILE A 17 8.68 19.34 1.94
CA ILE A 17 9.68 18.30 2.23
C ILE A 17 9.31 17.51 3.50
N GLU A 18 8.95 18.24 4.57
CA GLU A 18 8.52 17.61 5.84
C GLU A 18 7.24 16.79 5.65
N ALA A 19 6.28 17.34 4.89
CA ALA A 19 5.01 16.67 4.61
C ALA A 19 5.22 15.35 3.86
N GLU A 20 6.04 15.37 2.79
CA GLU A 20 6.36 14.17 2.02
C GLU A 20 7.21 13.16 2.81
N THR A 21 8.17 13.64 3.59
CA THR A 21 8.95 12.77 4.47
C THR A 21 8.06 12.03 5.46
N ARG A 22 7.07 12.70 6.06
CA ARG A 22 6.09 12.08 6.98
C ARG A 22 5.26 10.99 6.29
N LYS A 23 4.77 11.24 5.06
CA LYS A 23 4.03 10.26 4.27
C LYS A 23 4.89 9.02 3.99
N ARG A 24 6.11 9.20 3.51
CA ARG A 24 7.03 8.10 3.18
C ARG A 24 7.41 7.27 4.40
N VAL A 25 7.69 7.92 5.53
CA VAL A 25 7.98 7.23 6.80
C VAL A 25 6.76 6.42 7.26
N PHE A 26 5.56 7.03 7.24
CA PHE A 26 4.33 6.33 7.61
C PHE A 26 4.11 5.08 6.76
N TRP A 27 4.12 5.21 5.43
CA TRP A 27 3.86 4.09 4.52
C TRP A 27 4.94 3.01 4.57
N THR A 28 6.19 3.38 4.88
CA THR A 28 7.26 2.41 5.13
C THR A 28 6.99 1.59 6.38
N ILE A 29 6.68 2.25 7.50
CA ILE A 29 6.33 1.59 8.76
C ILE A 29 5.09 0.71 8.58
N ARG A 30 4.06 1.22 7.90
CA ARG A 30 2.82 0.48 7.62
C ARG A 30 3.07 -0.81 6.83
N LYS A 31 3.90 -0.75 5.78
CA LYS A 31 4.30 -1.96 5.03
C LYS A 31 5.01 -2.98 5.91
N MET A 32 5.92 -2.55 6.76
CA MET A 32 6.63 -3.44 7.69
C MET A 32 5.69 -4.08 8.71
N ASP A 33 4.76 -3.30 9.27
CA ASP A 33 3.73 -3.82 10.20
C ASP A 33 2.89 -4.92 9.53
N ILE A 34 2.46 -4.70 8.28
CA ILE A 34 1.68 -5.68 7.51
C ILE A 34 2.50 -6.95 7.25
N TYR A 35 3.74 -6.83 6.81
CA TYR A 35 4.60 -7.98 6.53
C TYR A 35 4.89 -8.80 7.78
N VAL A 36 5.29 -8.14 8.86
CA VAL A 36 5.58 -8.82 10.13
C VAL A 36 4.31 -9.49 10.68
N GLY A 37 3.17 -8.78 10.63
CA GLY A 37 1.90 -9.34 11.03
C GLY A 37 1.51 -10.58 10.21
N ALA A 38 1.66 -10.51 8.88
CA ALA A 38 1.36 -11.64 7.99
C ALA A 38 2.28 -12.84 8.21
N MET A 39 3.58 -12.60 8.43
CA MET A 39 4.57 -13.67 8.64
C MET A 39 4.46 -14.36 10.00
N LEU A 40 4.16 -13.59 11.05
CA LEU A 40 4.14 -14.08 12.43
C LEU A 40 2.73 -14.38 12.94
N GLY A 41 1.69 -14.10 12.15
CA GLY A 41 0.30 -14.26 12.58
C GLY A 41 -0.11 -13.25 13.66
N LEU A 42 0.56 -12.09 13.72
CA LEU A 42 0.27 -11.03 14.69
C LEU A 42 -0.84 -10.13 14.20
N PRO A 43 -1.66 -9.54 15.11
CA PRO A 43 -2.61 -8.50 14.73
C PRO A 43 -1.86 -7.26 14.26
N GLN A 44 -2.48 -6.53 13.32
CA GLN A 44 -1.93 -5.26 12.86
C GLN A 44 -2.03 -4.19 13.95
N THR A 45 -1.02 -3.32 14.00
CA THR A 45 -0.94 -2.23 14.97
C THR A 45 -1.98 -1.14 14.73
N LEU A 46 -2.30 -0.86 13.44
CA LEU A 46 -3.25 0.15 13.03
C LEU A 46 -4.38 -0.45 12.21
N SER A 47 -5.62 -0.04 12.53
CA SER A 47 -6.77 -0.32 11.68
C SER A 47 -6.80 0.61 10.46
N GLU A 48 -7.39 0.17 9.36
CA GLU A 48 -7.61 1.01 8.16
C GLU A 48 -8.47 2.25 8.49
N GLU A 49 -9.41 2.11 9.41
CA GLU A 49 -10.31 3.19 9.85
C GLU A 49 -9.58 4.31 10.60
N ASP A 50 -8.39 4.02 11.15
CA ASP A 50 -7.56 4.99 11.86
C ASP A 50 -6.62 5.77 10.94
N ILE A 51 -6.56 5.42 9.66
CA ILE A 51 -5.60 5.97 8.70
C ILE A 51 -6.32 6.89 7.72
N ASP A 52 -5.94 8.17 7.72
CA ASP A 52 -6.33 9.16 6.72
C ASP A 52 -5.11 9.77 6.00
N GLN A 53 -3.92 9.15 6.17
CA GLN A 53 -2.69 9.62 5.54
C GLN A 53 -2.71 9.34 4.03
N GLU A 54 -2.41 10.39 3.26
CA GLU A 54 -2.28 10.28 1.80
C GLU A 54 -1.03 9.49 1.39
N TYR A 55 -1.07 8.90 0.21
CA TYR A 55 0.13 8.35 -0.41
C TYR A 55 1.15 9.45 -0.71
N PRO A 56 2.47 9.12 -0.70
CA PRO A 56 3.50 10.01 -1.20
C PRO A 56 3.19 10.51 -2.60
N ILE A 57 3.53 11.77 -2.86
CA ILE A 57 3.38 12.35 -4.19
C ILE A 57 4.32 11.66 -5.18
N GLU A 58 3.83 11.42 -6.39
CA GLU A 58 4.62 10.76 -7.43
C GLU A 58 5.52 11.76 -8.17
N VAL A 59 6.52 12.25 -7.44
CA VAL A 59 7.53 13.23 -7.91
C VAL A 59 8.88 12.85 -7.32
N ASP A 60 9.96 13.02 -8.09
CA ASP A 60 11.32 12.79 -7.60
C ASP A 60 11.77 13.92 -6.65
N ASP A 61 12.69 13.60 -5.74
CA ASP A 61 13.08 14.46 -4.61
C ASP A 61 13.61 15.81 -5.04
N GLU A 62 14.27 15.90 -6.20
CA GLU A 62 14.82 17.13 -6.73
C GLU A 62 13.75 18.17 -7.13
N TYR A 63 12.49 17.73 -7.30
CA TYR A 63 11.34 18.59 -7.61
C TYR A 63 10.52 18.98 -6.38
N ILE A 64 10.89 18.48 -5.18
CA ILE A 64 10.24 18.82 -3.92
C ILE A 64 11.15 19.75 -3.13
N THR A 65 10.74 21.00 -2.99
CA THR A 65 11.50 22.05 -2.29
C THR A 65 10.70 22.58 -1.10
N GLU A 66 11.32 23.42 -0.29
CA GLU A 66 10.62 24.10 0.81
C GLU A 66 9.54 25.07 0.30
N GLU A 67 9.71 25.59 -0.92
CA GLU A 67 8.80 26.55 -1.55
C GLU A 67 7.58 25.86 -2.19
N GLY A 68 7.72 24.59 -2.59
CA GLY A 68 6.64 23.87 -3.29
C GLY A 68 7.11 22.61 -3.99
N VAL A 69 6.17 22.02 -4.70
CA VAL A 69 6.40 20.85 -5.57
C VAL A 69 6.35 21.32 -7.02
N PHE A 70 7.39 21.04 -7.77
CA PHE A 70 7.54 21.46 -9.16
C PHE A 70 7.20 20.29 -10.12
N PRO A 71 6.72 20.59 -11.32
CA PRO A 71 6.42 19.58 -12.31
C PRO A 71 7.71 18.90 -12.82
N MET A 72 7.62 17.57 -12.99
CA MET A 72 8.69 16.79 -13.62
C MET A 72 8.67 16.89 -15.15
N PRO A 73 9.78 16.59 -15.83
CA PRO A 73 9.80 16.46 -17.27
C PRO A 73 8.83 15.38 -17.76
N GLU A 74 8.16 15.67 -18.91
CA GLU A 74 7.24 14.70 -19.51
C GLU A 74 7.94 13.38 -19.87
N GLY A 75 7.26 12.27 -19.65
CA GLY A 75 7.75 10.92 -19.96
C GLY A 75 8.70 10.32 -18.91
N THR A 76 8.94 10.99 -17.79
CA THR A 76 9.69 10.43 -16.66
C THR A 76 8.73 9.74 -15.68
N THR A 77 9.16 8.60 -15.13
CA THR A 77 8.40 7.87 -14.10
C THR A 77 9.15 8.00 -12.78
N PRO A 78 8.58 8.68 -11.78
CA PRO A 78 9.24 8.84 -10.48
C PRO A 78 9.36 7.52 -9.73
N LEU A 79 10.40 7.39 -8.92
CA LEU A 79 10.62 6.21 -8.09
C LEU A 79 9.49 6.02 -7.05
N THR A 80 8.87 7.10 -6.61
CA THR A 80 7.71 7.06 -5.71
C THR A 80 6.48 6.38 -6.31
N THR A 81 6.34 6.33 -7.62
CA THR A 81 5.29 5.54 -8.30
C THR A 81 5.44 4.05 -8.01
N VAL A 82 6.68 3.53 -8.04
CA VAL A 82 6.99 2.14 -7.67
C VAL A 82 6.67 1.89 -6.19
N PHE A 83 7.06 2.83 -5.34
CA PHE A 83 6.78 2.78 -3.90
C PHE A 83 5.28 2.72 -3.62
N ASN A 84 4.48 3.55 -4.30
CA ASN A 84 3.02 3.60 -4.15
C ASN A 84 2.36 2.32 -4.68
N ALA A 85 2.77 1.84 -5.86
CA ALA A 85 2.28 0.59 -6.42
C ALA A 85 2.54 -0.59 -5.48
N HIS A 86 3.75 -0.68 -4.92
CA HIS A 86 4.11 -1.69 -3.93
C HIS A 86 3.30 -1.54 -2.63
N SER A 87 3.06 -0.32 -2.16
CA SER A 87 2.27 -0.08 -0.94
C SER A 87 0.83 -0.58 -1.12
N ARG A 88 0.19 -0.31 -2.27
CA ARG A 88 -1.14 -0.81 -2.61
C ARG A 88 -1.18 -2.35 -2.67
N LEU A 89 -0.14 -2.99 -3.23
CA LEU A 89 -0.04 -4.45 -3.25
C LEU A 89 0.03 -5.04 -1.84
N VAL A 90 0.80 -4.40 -0.95
CA VAL A 90 0.93 -4.84 0.44
C VAL A 90 -0.38 -4.70 1.21
N GLU A 91 -1.22 -3.70 0.90
CA GLU A 91 -2.55 -3.59 1.49
C GLU A 91 -3.48 -4.74 1.05
N LEU A 92 -3.35 -5.24 -0.18
CA LEU A 92 -4.08 -6.46 -0.60
C LEU A 92 -3.68 -7.68 0.24
N LEU A 93 -2.43 -7.75 0.73
CA LEU A 93 -2.01 -8.82 1.63
C LEU A 93 -2.83 -8.86 2.92
N ILE A 94 -3.25 -7.70 3.46
CA ILE A 94 -4.14 -7.63 4.62
C ILE A 94 -5.46 -8.35 4.31
N LYS A 95 -6.07 -8.06 3.16
CA LYS A 95 -7.31 -8.68 2.72
C LYS A 95 -7.15 -10.19 2.59
N ILE A 96 -6.04 -10.64 2.02
CA ILE A 96 -5.71 -12.06 1.88
C ILE A 96 -5.61 -12.72 3.25
N VAL A 97 -4.79 -12.17 4.16
CA VAL A 97 -4.57 -12.75 5.49
C VAL A 97 -5.87 -12.83 6.28
N ARG A 98 -6.68 -11.77 6.28
CA ARG A 98 -7.96 -11.72 7.00
C ARG A 98 -8.98 -12.76 6.50
N ASN A 99 -8.97 -13.05 5.21
CA ASN A 99 -9.95 -13.94 4.60
C ASN A 99 -9.47 -15.38 4.50
N VAL A 100 -8.16 -15.62 4.31
CA VAL A 100 -7.58 -16.96 4.19
C VAL A 100 -7.25 -17.57 5.57
N TYR A 101 -6.86 -16.70 6.53
CA TYR A 101 -6.48 -17.12 7.89
C TYR A 101 -7.33 -16.41 8.96
N PRO A 102 -8.67 -16.57 8.96
CA PRO A 102 -9.52 -15.91 9.96
C PRO A 102 -9.25 -16.50 11.34
N ILE A 103 -9.18 -15.62 12.35
CA ILE A 103 -8.96 -16.00 13.76
C ILE A 103 -10.09 -16.92 14.28
N ARG A 104 -11.31 -16.76 13.74
CA ARG A 104 -12.46 -17.62 14.01
C ARG A 104 -13.13 -17.95 12.69
N ALA A 105 -13.15 -19.22 12.34
CA ALA A 105 -13.97 -19.69 11.23
C ALA A 105 -15.45 -19.39 11.54
N LYS A 106 -16.06 -18.44 10.81
CA LYS A 106 -17.43 -17.96 11.06
C LYS A 106 -18.52 -19.03 10.86
N ASN A 107 -18.17 -20.22 10.35
CA ASN A 107 -19.12 -21.28 9.96
C ASN A 107 -18.75 -22.67 10.45
N VAL A 108 -18.22 -22.83 11.66
CA VAL A 108 -18.09 -24.17 12.25
C VAL A 108 -19.43 -24.56 12.86
N GLN A 109 -20.33 -25.10 12.05
CA GLN A 109 -21.63 -25.67 12.50
C GLN A 109 -21.55 -27.13 12.92
N SER A 110 -20.40 -27.78 12.88
CA SER A 110 -20.28 -29.18 13.33
C SER A 110 -18.94 -29.44 14.02
N ASN A 111 -19.01 -30.08 15.16
CA ASN A 111 -17.91 -30.42 16.07
C ASN A 111 -16.89 -31.44 15.51
N MET A 112 -16.92 -31.83 14.23
CA MET A 112 -16.08 -32.91 13.72
C MET A 112 -15.11 -32.54 12.60
N ASP A 113 -15.26 -31.39 11.93
CA ASP A 113 -14.32 -31.02 10.87
C ASP A 113 -13.82 -29.61 11.09
N ARG A 114 -12.56 -29.48 11.54
CA ARG A 114 -11.87 -28.18 11.78
C ARG A 114 -11.24 -27.61 10.52
N SER A 115 -11.59 -28.11 9.33
CA SER A 115 -11.05 -27.59 8.09
C SER A 115 -11.81 -26.32 7.69
N TYR A 116 -11.14 -25.17 7.76
CA TYR A 116 -11.64 -23.94 7.18
C TYR A 116 -11.40 -23.96 5.67
N THR A 117 -12.48 -23.89 4.90
CA THR A 117 -12.40 -23.77 3.45
C THR A 117 -12.71 -22.33 3.06
N VAL A 118 -11.78 -21.70 2.33
CA VAL A 118 -11.99 -20.34 1.83
C VAL A 118 -13.11 -20.37 0.77
N PRO A 119 -14.17 -19.54 0.90
CA PRO A 119 -15.23 -19.49 -0.11
C PRO A 119 -14.68 -19.05 -1.47
N PHE A 120 -15.17 -19.68 -2.55
CA PHE A 120 -14.74 -19.38 -3.92
C PHE A 120 -14.98 -17.91 -4.31
N SER A 121 -16.05 -17.28 -3.79
CA SER A 121 -16.32 -15.86 -3.98
C SER A 121 -15.18 -14.99 -3.46
N VAL A 122 -14.62 -15.31 -2.30
CA VAL A 122 -13.50 -14.58 -1.69
C VAL A 122 -12.25 -14.69 -2.55
N ILE A 123 -11.97 -15.89 -3.09
CA ILE A 123 -10.82 -16.10 -3.99
C ILE A 123 -10.98 -15.23 -5.23
N ARG A 124 -12.17 -15.26 -5.86
CA ARG A 124 -12.46 -14.44 -7.05
C ARG A 124 -12.32 -12.92 -6.78
N ASP A 125 -12.76 -12.46 -5.62
CA ASP A 125 -12.65 -11.06 -5.24
C ASP A 125 -11.18 -10.64 -5.08
N ILE A 126 -10.35 -11.50 -4.51
CA ILE A 126 -8.91 -11.27 -4.38
C ILE A 126 -8.23 -11.26 -5.76
N GLU A 127 -8.56 -12.22 -6.62
CA GLU A 127 -8.05 -12.28 -8.00
C GLU A 127 -8.39 -10.99 -8.78
N LYS A 128 -9.64 -10.54 -8.68
CA LYS A 128 -10.08 -9.29 -9.32
C LYS A 128 -9.31 -8.08 -8.81
N ASP A 129 -9.06 -7.98 -7.50
CA ASP A 129 -8.30 -6.88 -6.93
C ASP A 129 -6.84 -6.90 -7.41
N LEU A 130 -6.22 -8.09 -7.50
CA LEU A 130 -4.88 -8.25 -8.04
C LEU A 130 -4.81 -7.90 -9.53
N GLU A 131 -5.79 -8.30 -10.33
CA GLU A 131 -5.89 -7.91 -11.73
C GLU A 131 -6.07 -6.39 -11.89
N THR A 132 -6.88 -5.78 -11.04
CA THR A 132 -7.08 -4.34 -11.01
C THR A 132 -5.79 -3.62 -10.64
N TRP A 133 -5.08 -4.11 -9.62
CA TRP A 133 -3.78 -3.57 -9.24
C TRP A 133 -2.78 -3.68 -10.40
N LYS A 134 -2.69 -4.85 -11.05
CA LYS A 134 -1.81 -5.09 -12.19
C LYS A 134 -2.12 -4.15 -13.37
N SER A 135 -3.39 -3.96 -13.71
CA SER A 135 -3.81 -3.08 -14.82
C SER A 135 -3.52 -1.59 -14.56
N ASN A 136 -3.42 -1.22 -13.28
CA ASN A 136 -3.09 0.14 -12.87
C ASN A 136 -1.57 0.38 -12.71
N LEU A 137 -0.74 -0.61 -13.00
CA LEU A 137 0.71 -0.42 -12.99
C LEU A 137 1.13 0.52 -14.13
N PRO A 138 2.05 1.46 -13.86
CA PRO A 138 2.68 2.24 -14.93
C PRO A 138 3.33 1.32 -15.97
N ALA A 139 3.29 1.74 -17.23
CA ALA A 139 3.80 0.94 -18.35
C ALA A 139 5.26 0.46 -18.18
N GLY A 140 6.08 1.21 -17.44
CA GLY A 140 7.45 0.84 -17.11
C GLY A 140 7.61 -0.26 -16.03
N LEU A 141 6.53 -0.57 -15.30
CA LEU A 141 6.51 -1.60 -14.26
C LEU A 141 5.76 -2.87 -14.68
N ASP A 142 5.11 -2.87 -15.83
CA ASP A 142 4.43 -4.04 -16.35
C ASP A 142 5.48 -5.09 -16.79
N PRO A 143 5.54 -6.27 -16.12
CA PRO A 143 6.50 -7.32 -16.45
C PRO A 143 6.30 -7.90 -17.86
N CYS A 144 5.13 -7.69 -18.47
CA CYS A 144 4.82 -8.12 -19.83
C CYS A 144 5.27 -7.08 -20.89
N ASN A 145 5.59 -5.87 -20.48
CA ASN A 145 5.99 -4.78 -21.37
C ASN A 145 7.51 -4.54 -21.30
N ASN A 146 8.28 -5.41 -21.94
CA ASN A 146 9.75 -5.40 -21.96
C ASN A 146 10.37 -4.19 -22.70
N SER A 147 9.60 -3.14 -23.00
CA SER A 147 9.99 -2.08 -23.95
C SER A 147 10.70 -0.87 -23.33
N ASN A 148 11.01 -0.85 -22.02
CA ASN A 148 11.65 0.34 -21.46
C ASN A 148 12.78 0.05 -20.47
N PRO A 149 14.07 0.03 -20.92
CA PRO A 149 15.24 -0.12 -20.04
C PRO A 149 15.60 1.15 -19.25
N LYS A 150 14.75 2.19 -19.21
CA LYS A 150 15.07 3.49 -18.60
C LYS A 150 14.77 3.61 -17.09
N LEU A 151 14.32 2.54 -16.45
CA LEU A 151 14.07 2.51 -15.00
C LEU A 151 15.31 2.22 -14.14
N ILE A 152 16.47 2.01 -14.77
CA ILE A 152 17.73 1.77 -14.06
C ILE A 152 18.72 2.88 -14.42
N ARG A 153 18.74 3.93 -13.62
CA ARG A 153 19.89 4.83 -13.47
C ARG A 153 20.18 5.03 -12.00
#